data_c4dce0e321c9e489706df17c20a9ec73
#
_entry.id   c4dce0e321c9e489706df17c20a9ec73
#
_cell.length_a   1.000
_cell.length_b   1.000
_cell.length_c   1.000
_cell.angle_alpha   90.00
_cell.angle_beta   90.00
_cell.angle_gamma   90.00
#
_symmetry.space_group_name_H-M   'P 1'
#
loop_
_entity.id
_entity.type
_entity.pdbx_description
1 polymer ?
#
loop_
_entity_poly.entity_id
_entity_poly.type
_entity_poly.pdbx_seq_one_letter_code
_entity_poly.pdbx_strand_id
1 'polypeptide(L)'
;MSPVLALIKHNLTYRGARIYDAMMDELLRIGMGNAKNALLSGTSAGGLATILHCDKFQALFHNATRVKCISDSGFFIHGEHFMGADWREAFFFGVVSTHGLMNTLPTSCLSKFSPTLCLFPENVVPDIQTPLFLIESAFDLYQIQTNLFSPSDTSPRWYNCTRNLMFCNWTEIKIMKDFRYTFINTLKSTIADSSSRRGYFVHSCYLHGHMNYKRSSTCSSFVGNGLANKTIAQAVGDWYFDRSEFQEMDMLNDLPRYCTSTDDQPTLEKKCRDYIHR
;
A
#
# COMPACT_ATOMS: atom_id res chain seq x y z
N MET A 1 25.41 8.27 8.71
CA MET A 1 26.12 8.58 7.45
C MET A 1 25.05 9.00 6.45
N SER A 2 25.11 10.20 5.88
CA SER A 2 24.07 10.67 4.94
C SER A 2 24.03 9.75 3.70
N PRO A 3 22.82 9.39 3.18
CA PRO A 3 22.69 8.61 1.94
C PRO A 3 23.45 9.22 0.77
N VAL A 4 23.52 10.56 0.70
CA VAL A 4 24.26 11.29 -0.33
C VAL A 4 25.78 11.03 -0.24
N LEU A 5 26.34 10.95 0.96
CA LEU A 5 27.76 10.62 1.19
C LEU A 5 28.10 9.18 0.77
N ALA A 6 27.17 8.23 0.98
CA ALA A 6 27.34 6.85 0.53
C ALA A 6 27.34 6.75 -1.01
N LEU A 7 26.49 7.53 -1.68
CA LEU A 7 26.46 7.62 -3.14
C LEU A 7 27.80 8.10 -3.74
N ILE A 8 28.36 9.17 -3.18
CA ILE A 8 29.63 9.73 -3.65
C ILE A 8 30.77 8.75 -3.43
N LYS A 9 30.82 8.08 -2.28
CA LYS A 9 31.90 7.15 -1.92
C LYS A 9 31.90 5.85 -2.74
N HIS A 10 30.73 5.38 -3.20
CA HIS A 10 30.59 4.08 -3.87
C HIS A 10 30.16 4.19 -5.34
N ASN A 11 30.09 5.40 -5.91
CA ASN A 11 29.64 5.65 -7.28
C ASN A 11 28.28 4.97 -7.62
N LEU A 12 27.40 4.90 -6.61
CA LEU A 12 26.06 4.31 -6.76
C LEU A 12 25.11 5.33 -7.38
N THR A 13 24.27 4.88 -8.29
CA THR A 13 23.24 5.71 -8.90
C THR A 13 21.90 4.99 -8.84
N TYR A 14 20.85 5.71 -8.41
CA TYR A 14 19.49 5.22 -8.40
C TYR A 14 18.77 5.73 -9.63
N ARG A 15 18.25 4.82 -10.46
CA ARG A 15 17.70 5.11 -11.80
C ARG A 15 16.28 4.55 -11.97
N GLY A 16 15.52 4.39 -10.89
CA GLY A 16 14.19 3.75 -10.90
C GLY A 16 13.26 4.32 -11.97
N ALA A 17 13.16 5.65 -12.08
CA ALA A 17 12.31 6.28 -13.09
C ALA A 17 12.75 5.96 -14.52
N ARG A 18 14.05 6.00 -14.80
CA ARG A 18 14.59 5.63 -16.14
C ARG A 18 14.40 4.15 -16.45
N ILE A 19 14.54 3.29 -15.44
CA ILE A 19 14.30 1.84 -15.60
C ILE A 19 12.82 1.63 -15.91
N TYR A 20 11.92 2.30 -15.19
CA TYR A 20 10.49 2.24 -15.46
C TYR A 20 10.18 2.65 -16.90
N ASP A 21 10.68 3.79 -17.36
CA ASP A 21 10.44 4.29 -18.72
C ASP A 21 10.98 3.30 -19.77
N ALA A 22 12.22 2.84 -19.63
CA ALA A 22 12.81 1.86 -20.55
C ALA A 22 12.05 0.52 -20.58
N MET A 23 11.57 0.05 -19.43
CA MET A 23 10.75 -1.16 -19.34
C MET A 23 9.39 -0.96 -20.04
N MET A 24 8.75 0.19 -19.84
CA MET A 24 7.48 0.49 -20.50
C MET A 24 7.65 0.59 -22.01
N ASP A 25 8.67 1.29 -22.49
CA ASP A 25 8.98 1.40 -23.93
C ASP A 25 9.16 0.01 -24.55
N GLU A 26 9.91 -0.87 -23.90
CA GLU A 26 10.14 -2.22 -24.40
C GLU A 26 8.87 -3.07 -24.38
N LEU A 27 8.09 -3.03 -23.28
CA LEU A 27 6.83 -3.77 -23.19
C LEU A 27 5.82 -3.31 -24.25
N LEU A 28 5.74 -2.01 -24.50
CA LEU A 28 4.89 -1.45 -25.57
C LEU A 28 5.35 -1.94 -26.94
N ARG A 29 6.67 -1.92 -27.20
CA ARG A 29 7.28 -2.37 -28.46
C ARG A 29 6.99 -3.85 -28.74
N ILE A 30 7.02 -4.71 -27.73
CA ILE A 30 6.76 -6.16 -27.89
C ILE A 30 5.27 -6.53 -27.87
N GLY A 31 4.37 -5.54 -27.79
CA GLY A 31 2.93 -5.75 -28.00
C GLY A 31 2.00 -5.34 -26.86
N MET A 32 2.50 -4.88 -25.71
CA MET A 32 1.64 -4.44 -24.60
C MET A 32 0.70 -3.30 -25.02
N GLY A 33 1.12 -2.43 -25.98
CA GLY A 33 0.28 -1.35 -26.50
C GLY A 33 -1.03 -1.81 -27.15
N ASN A 34 -1.12 -3.09 -27.57
CA ASN A 34 -2.33 -3.70 -28.14
C ASN A 34 -3.17 -4.45 -27.11
N ALA A 35 -2.82 -4.37 -25.84
CA ALA A 35 -3.54 -5.07 -24.79
C ALA A 35 -4.98 -4.53 -24.63
N LYS A 36 -5.94 -5.42 -24.47
CA LYS A 36 -7.33 -5.06 -24.10
C LYS A 36 -7.45 -4.68 -22.63
N ASN A 37 -6.57 -5.24 -21.81
CA ASN A 37 -6.50 -5.01 -20.38
C ASN A 37 -5.04 -4.79 -19.95
N ALA A 38 -4.79 -3.77 -19.15
CA ALA A 38 -3.50 -3.48 -18.56
C ALA A 38 -3.67 -3.19 -17.07
N LEU A 39 -2.79 -3.75 -16.25
CA LEU A 39 -2.85 -3.61 -14.81
C LEU A 39 -1.45 -3.26 -14.28
N LEU A 40 -1.35 -2.13 -13.59
CA LEU A 40 -0.17 -1.79 -12.81
C LEU A 40 -0.41 -2.17 -11.35
N SER A 41 0.49 -2.95 -10.76
CA SER A 41 0.37 -3.35 -9.36
C SER A 41 1.70 -3.45 -8.66
N GLY A 42 1.68 -3.28 -7.35
CA GLY A 42 2.87 -3.43 -6.51
C GLY A 42 2.52 -3.52 -5.03
N THR A 43 3.47 -4.03 -4.25
CA THR A 43 3.33 -4.20 -2.80
C THR A 43 4.32 -3.31 -2.07
N SER A 44 3.91 -2.71 -0.94
CA SER A 44 4.77 -1.88 -0.08
C SER A 44 5.33 -0.67 -0.85
N ALA A 45 6.64 -0.50 -0.92
CA ALA A 45 7.28 0.53 -1.76
C ALA A 45 6.83 0.42 -3.24
N GLY A 46 6.56 -0.79 -3.75
CA GLY A 46 5.98 -1.02 -5.06
C GLY A 46 4.52 -0.56 -5.15
N GLY A 47 3.76 -0.68 -4.08
CA GLY A 47 2.40 -0.13 -3.96
C GLY A 47 2.40 1.39 -4.01
N LEU A 48 3.31 2.04 -3.29
CA LEU A 48 3.53 3.49 -3.39
C LEU A 48 3.94 3.90 -4.80
N ALA A 49 4.90 3.19 -5.42
CA ALA A 49 5.29 3.45 -6.80
C ALA A 49 4.12 3.29 -7.77
N THR A 50 3.24 2.31 -7.55
CA THR A 50 2.01 2.14 -8.34
C THR A 50 1.09 3.36 -8.24
N ILE A 51 0.88 3.90 -7.04
CA ILE A 51 0.08 5.12 -6.82
C ILE A 51 0.69 6.28 -7.62
N LEU A 52 2.01 6.51 -7.47
CA LEU A 52 2.70 7.62 -8.10
C LEU A 52 2.73 7.54 -9.64
N HIS A 53 2.69 6.34 -10.20
CA HIS A 53 2.77 6.12 -11.65
C HIS A 53 1.45 5.77 -12.32
N CYS A 54 0.34 5.69 -11.58
CA CYS A 54 -0.92 5.18 -12.08
C CYS A 54 -1.43 5.94 -13.31
N ASP A 55 -1.53 7.25 -13.26
CA ASP A 55 -1.98 8.08 -14.39
C ASP A 55 -0.95 8.09 -15.53
N LYS A 56 0.36 8.10 -15.21
CA LYS A 56 1.42 7.96 -16.21
C LYS A 56 1.32 6.63 -16.97
N PHE A 57 1.01 5.55 -16.26
CA PHE A 57 0.79 4.23 -16.86
C PHE A 57 -0.44 4.22 -17.78
N GLN A 58 -1.57 4.78 -17.33
CA GLN A 58 -2.77 4.93 -18.14
C GLN A 58 -2.49 5.67 -19.45
N ALA A 59 -1.70 6.73 -19.40
CA ALA A 59 -1.40 7.57 -20.56
C ALA A 59 -0.60 6.85 -21.66
N LEU A 60 -0.04 5.67 -21.39
CA LEU A 60 0.66 4.83 -22.37
C LEU A 60 -0.28 4.04 -23.30
N PHE A 61 -1.58 4.00 -22.97
CA PHE A 61 -2.55 3.16 -23.67
C PHE A 61 -3.61 3.98 -24.40
N HIS A 62 -4.19 3.38 -25.43
CA HIS A 62 -5.34 3.94 -26.11
C HIS A 62 -6.60 3.84 -25.23
N ASN A 63 -7.58 4.72 -25.49
CA ASN A 63 -8.83 4.80 -24.71
C ASN A 63 -9.66 3.49 -24.69
N ALA A 64 -9.43 2.57 -25.62
CA ALA A 64 -10.12 1.28 -25.67
C ALA A 64 -9.52 0.23 -24.73
N THR A 65 -8.34 0.48 -24.15
CA THR A 65 -7.70 -0.42 -23.18
C THR A 65 -8.27 -0.18 -21.79
N ARG A 66 -8.70 -1.25 -21.11
CA ARG A 66 -9.04 -1.18 -19.68
C ARG A 66 -7.75 -1.09 -18.89
N VAL A 67 -7.45 0.09 -18.34
CA VAL A 67 -6.28 0.31 -17.49
C VAL A 67 -6.74 0.57 -16.06
N LYS A 68 -6.20 -0.16 -15.10
CA LYS A 68 -6.45 0.01 -13.66
C LYS A 68 -5.16 -0.19 -12.86
N CYS A 69 -5.13 0.32 -11.64
CA CYS A 69 -3.99 0.19 -10.72
C CYS A 69 -4.40 -0.52 -9.43
N ILE A 70 -3.49 -1.29 -8.83
CA ILE A 70 -3.69 -1.93 -7.52
C ILE A 70 -2.47 -1.64 -6.66
N SER A 71 -2.69 -0.97 -5.54
CA SER A 71 -1.67 -0.78 -4.50
C SER A 71 -1.95 -1.70 -3.33
N ASP A 72 -0.99 -2.53 -2.98
CA ASP A 72 -1.02 -3.42 -1.84
C ASP A 72 -0.08 -2.89 -0.75
N SER A 73 -0.62 -2.51 0.40
CA SER A 73 0.13 -1.94 1.54
C SER A 73 1.04 -0.77 1.15
N GLY A 74 0.56 0.05 0.19
CA GLY A 74 1.31 1.20 -0.32
C GLY A 74 0.81 2.55 0.16
N PHE A 75 -0.31 2.59 0.87
CA PHE A 75 -0.88 3.82 1.41
C PHE A 75 -0.23 4.18 2.75
N PHE A 76 0.99 4.75 2.69
CA PHE A 76 1.73 5.21 3.86
C PHE A 76 1.21 6.57 4.31
N ILE A 77 0.64 6.66 5.52
CA ILE A 77 0.17 7.94 6.08
C ILE A 77 1.31 8.76 6.67
N HIS A 78 1.21 10.08 6.61
CA HIS A 78 2.14 10.99 7.27
C HIS A 78 2.01 10.87 8.80
N GLY A 79 0.80 11.01 9.33
CA GLY A 79 0.52 10.83 10.75
C GLY A 79 1.31 11.79 11.63
N GLU A 80 1.28 13.09 11.34
CA GLU A 80 2.10 14.17 11.93
C GLU A 80 2.18 14.15 13.48
N HIS A 81 1.14 13.65 14.14
CA HIS A 81 1.09 13.61 15.59
C HIS A 81 1.78 12.39 16.23
N PHE A 82 2.24 11.45 15.42
CA PHE A 82 2.99 10.30 15.94
C PHE A 82 4.48 10.63 16.10
N MET A 83 5.10 10.03 17.12
CA MET A 83 6.51 10.28 17.46
C MET A 83 7.50 9.94 16.33
N GLY A 84 7.14 9.06 15.41
CA GLY A 84 7.96 8.69 14.25
C GLY A 84 7.74 9.56 13.01
N ALA A 85 6.83 10.55 13.04
CA ALA A 85 6.48 11.35 11.87
C ALA A 85 7.67 12.13 11.30
N ASP A 86 8.43 12.83 12.14
CA ASP A 86 9.61 13.60 11.73
C ASP A 86 10.67 12.70 11.08
N TRP A 87 10.86 11.52 11.64
CA TRP A 87 11.79 10.53 11.07
C TRP A 87 11.32 10.05 9.70
N ARG A 88 10.04 9.79 9.54
CA ARG A 88 9.47 9.35 8.27
C ARG A 88 9.58 10.45 7.21
N GLU A 89 9.26 11.68 7.56
CA GLU A 89 9.41 12.80 6.64
C GLU A 89 10.89 12.99 6.24
N ALA A 90 11.82 12.93 7.20
CA ALA A 90 13.25 12.98 6.91
C ALA A 90 13.71 11.79 6.05
N PHE A 91 13.16 10.59 6.25
CA PHE A 91 13.42 9.43 5.42
C PHE A 91 12.92 9.65 3.98
N PHE A 92 11.70 10.14 3.79
CA PHE A 92 11.15 10.44 2.46
C PHE A 92 11.88 11.59 1.78
N PHE A 93 12.31 12.60 2.51
CA PHE A 93 13.21 13.63 1.99
C PHE A 93 14.51 13.02 1.45
N GLY A 94 15.09 12.07 2.18
CA GLY A 94 16.26 11.31 1.73
C GLY A 94 15.99 10.51 0.45
N VAL A 95 14.82 9.90 0.33
CA VAL A 95 14.38 9.17 -0.88
C VAL A 95 14.26 10.14 -2.06
N VAL A 96 13.55 11.26 -1.90
CA VAL A 96 13.40 12.30 -2.95
C VAL A 96 14.77 12.77 -3.45
N SER A 97 15.66 13.09 -2.52
CA SER A 97 16.99 13.63 -2.84
C SER A 97 17.88 12.59 -3.54
N THR A 98 17.88 11.35 -3.01
CA THR A 98 18.75 10.25 -3.49
C THR A 98 18.32 9.77 -4.88
N HIS A 99 17.02 9.72 -5.15
CA HIS A 99 16.47 9.26 -6.41
C HIS A 99 16.22 10.40 -7.41
N GLY A 100 16.37 11.66 -7.02
CA GLY A 100 16.10 12.83 -7.88
C GLY A 100 14.66 12.93 -8.32
N LEU A 101 13.70 12.68 -7.40
CA LEU A 101 12.29 12.53 -7.73
C LEU A 101 11.57 13.84 -8.07
N MET A 102 12.17 14.99 -7.83
CA MET A 102 11.53 16.30 -8.06
C MET A 102 10.91 16.48 -9.45
N ASN A 103 11.46 15.82 -10.46
CA ASN A 103 11.00 15.92 -11.85
C ASN A 103 10.14 14.71 -12.29
N THR A 104 9.85 13.78 -11.39
CA THR A 104 9.16 12.52 -11.72
C THR A 104 7.89 12.30 -10.91
N LEU A 105 7.73 13.05 -9.82
CA LEU A 105 6.50 13.04 -9.01
C LEU A 105 5.34 13.71 -9.76
N PRO A 106 4.08 13.36 -9.43
CA PRO A 106 2.90 13.96 -10.06
C PRO A 106 2.88 15.50 -9.92
N THR A 107 2.75 16.19 -11.05
CA THR A 107 2.72 17.67 -11.08
C THR A 107 1.53 18.24 -10.34
N SER A 108 0.40 17.54 -10.29
CA SER A 108 -0.78 17.90 -9.50
C SER A 108 -0.47 18.01 -8.00
N CYS A 109 0.37 17.11 -7.47
CA CYS A 109 0.83 17.18 -6.10
C CYS A 109 1.89 18.26 -5.91
N LEU A 110 2.90 18.34 -6.79
CA LEU A 110 3.99 19.31 -6.71
C LEU A 110 3.51 20.76 -6.77
N SER A 111 2.34 21.01 -7.37
CA SER A 111 1.72 22.35 -7.38
C SER A 111 1.14 22.77 -6.02
N LYS A 112 0.94 21.84 -5.09
CA LYS A 112 0.29 22.06 -3.79
C LYS A 112 1.23 21.81 -2.62
N PHE A 113 2.17 20.88 -2.76
CA PHE A 113 2.99 20.35 -1.68
C PHE A 113 4.47 20.26 -2.05
N SER A 114 5.34 20.16 -1.04
CA SER A 114 6.75 19.86 -1.24
C SER A 114 6.92 18.45 -1.86
N PRO A 115 8.03 18.19 -2.57
CA PRO A 115 8.29 16.86 -3.13
C PRO A 115 8.28 15.74 -2.09
N THR A 116 8.72 16.01 -0.87
CA THR A 116 8.69 15.06 0.25
C THR A 116 7.25 14.68 0.60
N LEU A 117 6.36 15.65 0.72
CA LEU A 117 4.96 15.44 1.03
C LEU A 117 4.22 14.72 -0.09
N CYS A 118 4.69 14.80 -1.33
CA CYS A 118 4.15 14.03 -2.46
C CYS A 118 4.53 12.53 -2.45
N LEU A 119 5.31 12.07 -1.48
CA LEU A 119 5.49 10.64 -1.21
C LEU A 119 4.46 10.07 -0.22
N PHE A 120 3.64 10.91 0.39
CA PHE A 120 2.51 10.46 1.20
C PHE A 120 1.26 10.37 0.32
N PRO A 121 0.70 9.17 0.13
CA PRO A 121 -0.43 8.92 -0.78
C PRO A 121 -1.67 9.78 -0.53
N GLU A 122 -1.90 10.21 0.71
CA GLU A 122 -2.98 11.13 1.05
C GLU A 122 -2.94 12.46 0.27
N ASN A 123 -1.76 12.86 -0.18
CA ASN A 123 -1.54 14.08 -0.97
C ASN A 123 -1.58 13.83 -2.49
N VAL A 124 -1.64 12.59 -2.92
CA VAL A 124 -1.58 12.20 -4.35
C VAL A 124 -2.88 11.56 -4.82
N VAL A 125 -3.42 10.63 -4.04
CA VAL A 125 -4.60 9.83 -4.42
C VAL A 125 -5.81 10.68 -4.80
N PRO A 126 -6.11 11.84 -4.18
CA PRO A 126 -7.25 12.65 -4.58
C PRO A 126 -7.21 13.10 -6.06
N ASP A 127 -6.02 13.34 -6.59
CA ASP A 127 -5.83 13.87 -7.95
C ASP A 127 -5.73 12.77 -9.03
N ILE A 128 -5.50 11.52 -8.66
CA ILE A 128 -5.40 10.39 -9.62
C ILE A 128 -6.73 10.19 -10.36
N GLN A 129 -6.68 10.12 -11.68
CA GLN A 129 -7.85 9.94 -12.51
C GLN A 129 -8.11 8.47 -12.88
N THR A 130 -7.05 7.67 -12.97
CA THR A 130 -7.11 6.25 -13.29
C THR A 130 -7.77 5.47 -12.13
N PRO A 131 -8.62 4.47 -12.42
CA PRO A 131 -9.17 3.61 -11.37
C PRO A 131 -8.09 2.93 -10.55
N LEU A 132 -8.16 3.09 -9.22
CA LEU A 132 -7.18 2.60 -8.25
C LEU A 132 -7.86 1.78 -7.18
N PHE A 133 -7.34 0.58 -6.91
CA PHE A 133 -7.74 -0.27 -5.80
C PHE A 133 -6.65 -0.29 -4.72
N LEU A 134 -7.05 -0.09 -3.47
CA LEU A 134 -6.18 -0.10 -2.30
C LEU A 134 -6.45 -1.34 -1.45
N ILE A 135 -5.42 -2.15 -1.22
CA ILE A 135 -5.46 -3.31 -0.31
C ILE A 135 -4.61 -2.94 0.90
N GLU A 136 -5.26 -2.74 2.06
CA GLU A 136 -4.55 -2.18 3.20
C GLU A 136 -4.90 -2.90 4.50
N SER A 137 -3.98 -2.84 5.46
CA SER A 137 -4.26 -3.13 6.85
C SER A 137 -4.38 -1.84 7.67
N ALA A 138 -5.47 -1.69 8.41
CA ALA A 138 -5.58 -0.60 9.37
C ALA A 138 -4.63 -0.76 10.58
N PHE A 139 -4.00 -1.94 10.72
CA PHE A 139 -2.90 -2.22 11.64
C PHE A 139 -1.64 -2.64 10.87
N ASP A 140 -1.29 -1.86 9.84
CA ASP A 140 -0.12 -2.17 9.03
C ASP A 140 1.14 -2.27 9.87
N LEU A 141 1.75 -3.46 9.88
CA LEU A 141 2.88 -3.80 10.72
C LEU A 141 4.08 -2.89 10.48
N TYR A 142 4.40 -2.59 9.22
CA TYR A 142 5.53 -1.74 8.88
C TYR A 142 5.28 -0.29 9.33
N GLN A 143 4.08 0.24 9.09
CA GLN A 143 3.75 1.59 9.50
C GLN A 143 3.70 1.73 11.03
N ILE A 144 3.17 0.75 11.74
CA ILE A 144 3.21 0.74 13.21
C ILE A 144 4.64 0.75 13.72
N GLN A 145 5.53 -0.05 13.15
CA GLN A 145 6.93 -0.10 13.54
C GLN A 145 7.71 1.19 13.24
N THR A 146 7.30 1.95 12.24
CA THR A 146 8.05 3.12 11.77
C THR A 146 7.41 4.46 12.05
N ASN A 147 6.07 4.53 12.28
CA ASN A 147 5.38 5.78 12.61
C ASN A 147 5.28 6.03 14.10
N LEU A 148 5.09 4.97 14.88
CA LEU A 148 4.83 5.13 16.31
C LEU A 148 6.09 5.42 17.11
N PHE A 149 7.26 5.09 16.57
CA PHE A 149 8.54 5.26 17.25
C PHE A 149 9.61 5.75 16.29
N SER A 150 10.50 6.58 16.81
CA SER A 150 11.75 6.86 16.12
C SER A 150 12.65 5.61 16.16
N PRO A 151 13.40 5.30 15.09
CA PRO A 151 14.41 4.24 15.11
C PRO A 151 15.49 4.41 16.18
N SER A 152 15.61 5.62 16.74
CA SER A 152 16.46 5.90 17.90
C SER A 152 15.85 5.44 19.23
N ASP A 153 14.56 5.13 19.26
CA ASP A 153 13.92 4.53 20.44
C ASP A 153 14.26 3.04 20.49
N THR A 154 15.29 2.74 21.26
CA THR A 154 15.83 1.39 21.49
C THR A 154 15.09 0.64 22.61
N SER A 155 13.90 1.08 23.01
CA SER A 155 13.15 0.40 24.06
C SER A 155 12.92 -1.07 23.69
N PRO A 156 13.50 -2.04 24.42
CA PRO A 156 13.33 -3.47 24.15
C PRO A 156 11.86 -3.90 24.17
N ARG A 157 11.04 -3.16 24.88
CA ARG A 157 9.63 -3.44 25.08
C ARG A 157 8.83 -3.27 23.77
N TRP A 158 8.98 -2.12 23.10
CA TRP A 158 8.33 -1.88 21.82
C TRP A 158 8.83 -2.80 20.73
N TYR A 159 10.10 -3.02 20.68
CA TYR A 159 10.71 -3.97 19.77
C TYR A 159 10.06 -5.36 19.89
N ASN A 160 9.84 -5.84 21.12
CA ASN A 160 9.21 -7.13 21.35
C ASN A 160 7.72 -7.12 21.01
N CYS A 161 6.98 -6.10 21.43
CA CYS A 161 5.55 -5.95 21.15
C CYS A 161 5.27 -5.92 19.65
N THR A 162 5.97 -5.09 18.88
CA THR A 162 5.73 -4.97 17.43
C THR A 162 6.13 -6.20 16.63
N ARG A 163 6.92 -7.10 17.20
CA ARG A 163 7.25 -8.41 16.58
C ARG A 163 6.28 -9.51 16.97
N ASN A 164 5.70 -9.42 18.14
CA ASN A 164 4.71 -10.39 18.60
C ASN A 164 3.72 -9.70 19.55
N LEU A 165 2.47 -9.60 19.10
CA LEU A 165 1.37 -8.95 19.82
C LEU A 165 1.15 -9.55 21.24
N MET A 166 1.56 -10.79 21.49
CA MET A 166 1.48 -11.42 22.81
C MET A 166 2.34 -10.71 23.87
N PHE A 167 3.36 -9.98 23.47
CA PHE A 167 4.22 -9.20 24.36
C PHE A 167 3.75 -7.76 24.58
N CYS A 168 2.68 -7.36 23.88
CA CYS A 168 2.12 -6.02 24.04
C CYS A 168 1.29 -5.92 25.33
N ASN A 169 1.45 -4.83 26.06
CA ASN A 169 0.52 -4.47 27.10
C ASN A 169 -0.59 -3.55 26.57
N TRP A 170 -1.52 -3.21 27.46
CA TRP A 170 -2.67 -2.39 27.11
C TRP A 170 -2.29 -0.99 26.59
N THR A 171 -1.24 -0.37 27.12
CA THR A 171 -0.79 0.96 26.66
C THR A 171 -0.30 0.91 25.21
N GLU A 172 0.46 -0.11 24.85
CA GLU A 172 0.96 -0.33 23.49
C GLU A 172 -0.17 -0.64 22.51
N ILE A 173 -1.11 -1.48 22.94
CA ILE A 173 -2.32 -1.78 22.15
C ILE A 173 -3.15 -0.51 21.92
N LYS A 174 -3.28 0.35 22.94
CA LYS A 174 -4.00 1.63 22.80
C LYS A 174 -3.35 2.53 21.74
N ILE A 175 -2.02 2.65 21.74
CA ILE A 175 -1.30 3.44 20.74
C ILE A 175 -1.51 2.84 19.31
N MET A 176 -1.52 1.52 19.18
CA MET A 176 -1.87 0.88 17.89
C MET A 176 -3.32 1.18 17.48
N LYS A 177 -4.26 1.26 18.42
CA LYS A 177 -5.65 1.68 18.14
C LYS A 177 -5.71 3.12 17.65
N ASP A 178 -4.94 4.02 18.26
CA ASP A 178 -4.86 5.42 17.84
C ASP A 178 -4.28 5.53 16.42
N PHE A 179 -3.29 4.70 16.09
CA PHE A 179 -2.79 4.58 14.72
C PHE A 179 -3.89 4.12 13.75
N ARG A 180 -4.61 3.04 14.07
CA ARG A 180 -5.71 2.55 13.25
C ARG A 180 -6.76 3.63 13.00
N TYR A 181 -7.15 4.36 14.04
CA TYR A 181 -8.13 5.43 13.93
C TYR A 181 -7.65 6.52 12.96
N THR A 182 -6.41 6.96 13.12
CA THR A 182 -5.78 7.95 12.22
C THR A 182 -5.72 7.44 10.80
N PHE A 183 -5.24 6.20 10.59
CA PHE A 183 -5.15 5.58 9.27
C PHE A 183 -6.50 5.56 8.55
N ILE A 184 -7.54 5.07 9.22
CA ILE A 184 -8.89 4.99 8.65
C ILE A 184 -9.43 6.38 8.31
N ASN A 185 -9.25 7.37 9.17
CA ASN A 185 -9.74 8.72 8.92
C ASN A 185 -8.98 9.39 7.78
N THR A 186 -7.66 9.27 7.74
CA THR A 186 -6.83 9.77 6.64
C THR A 186 -7.27 9.13 5.32
N LEU A 187 -7.43 7.81 5.27
CA LEU A 187 -7.87 7.15 4.05
C LEU A 187 -9.27 7.60 3.63
N LYS A 188 -10.24 7.66 4.55
CA LYS A 188 -11.60 8.12 4.26
C LYS A 188 -11.63 9.54 3.70
N SER A 189 -10.90 10.48 4.31
CA SER A 189 -10.83 11.87 3.83
C SER A 189 -10.18 11.95 2.44
N THR A 190 -9.16 11.13 2.20
CA THR A 190 -8.44 11.09 0.92
C THR A 190 -9.30 10.62 -0.25
N ILE A 191 -10.21 9.65 -0.01
CA ILE A 191 -11.03 9.05 -1.08
C ILE A 191 -12.43 9.65 -1.20
N ALA A 192 -12.83 10.56 -0.32
CA ALA A 192 -14.21 11.07 -0.23
C ALA A 192 -14.76 11.61 -1.57
N ASP A 193 -13.94 12.38 -2.31
CA ASP A 193 -14.36 13.06 -3.54
C ASP A 193 -14.19 12.20 -4.81
N SER A 194 -13.63 10.99 -4.69
CA SER A 194 -13.26 10.15 -5.84
C SER A 194 -13.94 8.78 -5.85
N SER A 195 -15.08 8.67 -5.19
CA SER A 195 -15.73 7.40 -4.82
C SER A 195 -15.94 6.40 -5.97
N SER A 196 -16.36 6.84 -7.16
CA SER A 196 -16.69 5.93 -8.26
C SER A 196 -15.47 5.25 -8.93
N ARG A 197 -14.26 5.78 -8.72
CA ARG A 197 -13.02 5.27 -9.32
C ARG A 197 -12.12 4.55 -8.32
N ARG A 198 -12.49 4.54 -7.03
CA ARG A 198 -11.69 3.93 -5.96
C ARG A 198 -12.35 2.65 -5.49
N GLY A 199 -11.58 1.57 -5.51
CA GLY A 199 -11.89 0.37 -4.75
C GLY A 199 -10.98 0.30 -3.54
N TYR A 200 -11.44 -0.32 -2.47
CA TYR A 200 -10.57 -0.60 -1.33
C TYR A 200 -11.05 -1.80 -0.53
N PHE A 201 -10.06 -2.52 0.02
CA PHE A 201 -10.23 -3.62 0.96
C PHE A 201 -9.32 -3.33 2.15
N VAL A 202 -9.90 -2.85 3.26
CA VAL A 202 -9.16 -2.48 4.47
C VAL A 202 -9.56 -3.37 5.62
N HIS A 203 -8.64 -4.20 6.10
CA HIS A 203 -8.88 -5.12 7.22
C HIS A 203 -8.11 -4.73 8.48
N SER A 204 -8.35 -5.43 9.59
CA SER A 204 -7.73 -5.19 10.90
C SER A 204 -6.67 -6.25 11.29
N CYS A 205 -6.08 -6.95 10.31
CA CYS A 205 -5.01 -7.91 10.58
C CYS A 205 -3.67 -7.19 10.78
N TYR A 206 -2.89 -7.62 11.75
CA TYR A 206 -1.53 -7.12 11.97
C TYR A 206 -0.59 -7.72 10.92
N LEU A 207 -0.44 -7.03 9.81
CA LEU A 207 0.24 -7.56 8.61
C LEU A 207 0.72 -6.40 7.73
N HIS A 208 1.76 -6.65 6.93
CA HIS A 208 2.22 -5.78 5.84
C HIS A 208 2.44 -6.58 4.57
N GLY A 209 1.77 -6.22 3.47
CA GLY A 209 1.80 -6.92 2.18
C GLY A 209 0.85 -8.14 2.15
N HIS A 210 0.10 -8.26 1.06
CA HIS A 210 -0.93 -9.30 0.90
C HIS A 210 -0.67 -10.17 -0.33
N MET A 211 -0.23 -9.55 -1.43
CA MET A 211 -0.08 -10.25 -2.72
C MET A 211 1.11 -11.20 -2.77
N ASN A 212 2.12 -10.98 -1.92
CA ASN A 212 3.30 -11.84 -1.83
C ASN A 212 3.02 -13.21 -1.17
N TYR A 213 1.91 -13.33 -0.48
CA TYR A 213 1.50 -14.57 0.18
C TYR A 213 0.44 -15.26 -0.67
N LYS A 214 0.83 -16.28 -1.44
CA LYS A 214 -0.11 -17.07 -2.27
C LYS A 214 -1.38 -17.52 -1.52
N ARG A 215 -1.31 -17.63 -0.20
CA ARG A 215 -2.41 -18.04 0.67
C ARG A 215 -3.30 -16.90 1.14
N SER A 216 -2.80 -15.68 1.24
CA SER A 216 -3.55 -14.56 1.79
C SER A 216 -4.45 -13.87 0.78
N SER A 217 -4.06 -13.81 -0.50
CA SER A 217 -4.85 -13.16 -1.52
C SER A 217 -6.01 -14.00 -2.06
N THR A 218 -5.83 -15.34 -2.12
CA THR A 218 -6.81 -16.26 -2.71
C THR A 218 -7.64 -17.02 -1.68
N CYS A 219 -7.16 -17.15 -0.44
CA CYS A 219 -7.83 -17.90 0.61
C CYS A 219 -8.49 -17.01 1.65
N SER A 220 -9.50 -17.57 2.28
CA SER A 220 -10.45 -16.92 3.18
C SER A 220 -9.90 -16.36 4.51
N SER A 221 -8.57 -16.40 4.74
CA SER A 221 -7.99 -15.92 6.02
C SER A 221 -8.20 -14.44 6.30
N PHE A 222 -8.46 -13.63 5.26
CA PHE A 222 -8.81 -12.20 5.39
C PHE A 222 -10.31 -11.93 5.21
N VAL A 223 -11.12 -12.95 5.06
CA VAL A 223 -12.58 -12.82 5.12
C VAL A 223 -12.93 -12.65 6.60
N GLY A 224 -12.79 -11.43 7.06
CA GLY A 224 -13.23 -11.05 8.39
C GLY A 224 -14.69 -10.62 8.39
N ASN A 225 -15.34 -10.68 9.55
CA ASN A 225 -16.64 -10.07 9.76
C ASN A 225 -16.60 -8.61 9.31
N GLY A 226 -17.46 -8.23 8.38
CA GLY A 226 -17.58 -6.84 7.91
C GLY A 226 -16.98 -6.54 6.54
N LEU A 227 -16.33 -7.49 5.86
CA LEU A 227 -15.78 -7.29 4.50
C LEU A 227 -16.62 -8.02 3.44
N ALA A 228 -17.92 -7.98 3.56
CA ALA A 228 -18.91 -8.54 2.62
C ALA A 228 -18.65 -10.02 2.26
N ASN A 229 -18.03 -10.79 3.14
CA ASN A 229 -17.68 -12.22 2.96
C ASN A 229 -16.88 -12.52 1.67
N LYS A 230 -16.16 -11.53 1.12
CA LYS A 230 -15.31 -11.72 -0.06
C LYS A 230 -13.84 -11.83 0.33
N THR A 231 -13.10 -12.65 -0.41
CA THR A 231 -11.64 -12.63 -0.38
C THR A 231 -11.10 -11.40 -1.11
N ILE A 232 -9.84 -11.06 -0.86
CA ILE A 232 -9.15 -9.99 -1.62
C ILE A 232 -9.25 -10.26 -3.13
N ALA A 233 -8.99 -11.51 -3.57
CA ALA A 233 -9.04 -11.88 -4.98
C ALA A 233 -10.44 -11.70 -5.59
N GLN A 234 -11.50 -12.04 -4.86
CA GLN A 234 -12.88 -11.84 -5.30
C GLN A 234 -13.21 -10.34 -5.38
N ALA A 235 -12.87 -9.57 -4.35
CA ALA A 235 -13.12 -8.13 -4.30
C ALA A 235 -12.40 -7.40 -5.45
N VAL A 236 -11.10 -7.68 -5.63
CA VAL A 236 -10.29 -7.12 -6.73
C VAL A 236 -10.83 -7.56 -8.08
N GLY A 237 -11.17 -8.84 -8.25
CA GLY A 237 -11.70 -9.36 -9.51
C GLY A 237 -13.04 -8.73 -9.89
N ASP A 238 -13.95 -8.56 -8.93
CA ASP A 238 -15.23 -7.94 -9.18
C ASP A 238 -15.07 -6.46 -9.56
N TRP A 239 -14.23 -5.73 -8.83
CA TRP A 239 -13.92 -4.35 -9.14
C TRP A 239 -13.16 -4.20 -10.48
N TYR A 240 -12.19 -5.07 -10.77
CA TYR A 240 -11.40 -4.98 -12.00
C TYR A 240 -12.23 -5.18 -13.26
N PHE A 241 -13.15 -6.14 -13.23
CA PHE A 241 -14.03 -6.47 -14.34
C PHE A 241 -15.35 -5.68 -14.34
N ASP A 242 -15.48 -4.67 -13.48
CA ASP A 242 -16.69 -3.82 -13.35
C ASP A 242 -17.96 -4.63 -13.04
N ARG A 243 -17.83 -5.77 -12.34
CA ARG A 243 -18.97 -6.59 -11.91
C ARG A 243 -19.68 -6.00 -10.70
N SER A 244 -18.93 -5.45 -9.78
CA SER A 244 -19.43 -4.67 -8.63
C SER A 244 -18.35 -3.75 -8.09
N GLU A 245 -18.76 -2.63 -7.52
CA GLU A 245 -17.88 -1.80 -6.68
C GLU A 245 -17.53 -2.57 -5.42
N PHE A 246 -16.33 -2.31 -4.88
CA PHE A 246 -15.92 -2.85 -3.60
C PHE A 246 -15.18 -1.79 -2.79
N GLN A 247 -15.83 -1.35 -1.71
CA GLN A 247 -15.37 -0.23 -0.87
C GLN A 247 -15.61 -0.57 0.60
N GLU A 248 -14.85 -1.55 1.12
CA GLU A 248 -15.09 -2.10 2.45
C GLU A 248 -13.92 -1.87 3.40
N MET A 249 -14.25 -1.45 4.62
CA MET A 249 -13.34 -1.30 5.74
C MET A 249 -13.83 -2.08 6.95
N ASP A 250 -12.96 -2.84 7.58
CA ASP A 250 -13.27 -3.53 8.85
C ASP A 250 -13.40 -2.53 10.01
N MET A 251 -14.63 -2.11 10.26
CA MET A 251 -14.97 -1.21 11.36
C MET A 251 -15.29 -1.95 12.66
N LEU A 252 -15.44 -3.28 12.63
CA LEU A 252 -15.86 -4.08 13.78
C LEU A 252 -14.68 -4.51 14.66
N ASN A 253 -13.53 -4.79 14.05
CA ASN A 253 -12.35 -5.26 14.78
C ASN A 253 -11.42 -4.07 15.07
N ASP A 254 -11.45 -3.59 16.30
CA ASP A 254 -10.67 -2.43 16.75
C ASP A 254 -9.36 -2.80 17.48
N LEU A 255 -8.98 -4.07 17.48
CA LEU A 255 -7.73 -4.59 18.03
C LEU A 255 -6.87 -5.26 16.95
N PRO A 256 -5.52 -5.10 17.03
CA PRO A 256 -4.63 -5.80 16.13
C PRO A 256 -4.71 -7.32 16.36
N ARG A 257 -4.73 -8.10 15.30
CA ARG A 257 -4.86 -9.56 15.38
C ARG A 257 -4.07 -10.27 14.28
N TYR A 258 -3.64 -11.48 14.55
CA TYR A 258 -3.14 -12.36 13.51
C TYR A 258 -4.31 -13.00 12.77
N CYS A 259 -4.35 -12.84 11.46
CA CYS A 259 -5.42 -13.41 10.62
C CYS A 259 -5.03 -14.74 9.98
N THR A 260 -3.76 -15.08 10.03
CA THR A 260 -3.23 -16.39 9.58
C THR A 260 -2.91 -17.20 10.81
N SER A 261 -3.79 -18.15 11.20
CA SER A 261 -3.42 -19.11 12.23
C SER A 261 -2.60 -20.24 11.59
N THR A 262 -1.49 -20.61 12.20
CA THR A 262 -0.70 -21.78 11.81
C THR A 262 -1.44 -23.10 12.07
N ASP A 263 -2.44 -23.08 12.92
CA ASP A 263 -3.13 -24.27 13.41
C ASP A 263 -4.20 -24.81 12.45
N ASP A 264 -4.73 -23.97 11.52
CA ASP A 264 -5.73 -24.36 10.52
C ASP A 264 -5.15 -24.61 9.12
N GLN A 265 -3.85 -24.71 8.99
CA GLN A 265 -3.14 -24.73 7.72
C GLN A 265 -3.58 -25.85 6.76
N PRO A 266 -3.80 -27.11 7.18
CA PRO A 266 -4.25 -28.18 6.27
C PRO A 266 -5.67 -28.00 5.75
N THR A 267 -6.57 -27.47 6.59
CA THR A 267 -7.98 -27.22 6.22
C THR A 267 -8.12 -26.04 5.26
N LEU A 268 -7.32 -25.00 5.46
CA LEU A 268 -7.23 -23.84 4.58
C LEU A 268 -6.63 -24.20 3.21
N GLU A 269 -5.60 -25.04 3.17
CA GLU A 269 -5.01 -25.54 1.92
C GLU A 269 -6.00 -26.37 1.09
N LYS A 270 -6.81 -27.18 1.75
CA LYS A 270 -7.86 -27.95 1.07
C LYS A 270 -8.94 -27.05 0.49
N LYS A 271 -9.44 -26.10 1.26
CA LYS A 271 -10.43 -25.12 0.79
C LYS A 271 -9.91 -24.27 -0.36
N CYS A 272 -8.63 -23.87 -0.32
CA CYS A 272 -7.98 -23.15 -1.41
C CYS A 272 -7.89 -23.96 -2.70
N ARG A 273 -7.49 -25.23 -2.60
CA ARG A 273 -7.44 -26.12 -3.78
C ARG A 273 -8.82 -26.30 -4.41
N ASP A 274 -9.82 -26.54 -3.60
CA ASP A 274 -11.20 -26.72 -4.05
C ASP A 274 -11.78 -25.46 -4.72
N TYR A 275 -11.24 -24.29 -4.43
CA TYR A 275 -11.65 -23.01 -5.03
C TYR A 275 -10.94 -22.72 -6.37
N ILE A 276 -9.66 -23.10 -6.50
CA ILE A 276 -8.86 -22.87 -7.73
C ILE A 276 -9.31 -23.82 -8.86
N HIS A 277 -9.92 -24.95 -8.53
CA HIS A 277 -10.38 -25.96 -9.48
C HIS A 277 -11.88 -25.86 -9.81
N ARG A 278 -12.56 -24.81 -9.36
CA ARG A 278 -13.92 -24.45 -9.77
C ARG A 278 -13.90 -23.25 -10.71
#